data_8d2baa853c35a37deef168b6101b17eb
#
_entry.id   8d2baa853c35a37deef168b6101b17eb
#
_cell.length_a   1.000
_cell.length_b   1.000
_cell.length_c   1.000
_cell.angle_alpha   90.00
_cell.angle_beta   90.00
_cell.angle_gamma   90.00
#
_symmetry.space_group_name_H-M   'P 1'
#
loop_
_entity.id
_entity.type
_entity.pdbx_description
1 polymer ?
#
loop_
_entity_poly.entity_id
_entity_poly.type
_entity_poly.pdbx_seq_one_letter_code
_entity_poly.pdbx_strand_id
1 'polypeptide(L)'
;MYRSDYEHKIFSLLNDEKTYRKLNKDPTASIQDKVNDLFTHWQDQGYITDEQGTWYRRYNSVCSKMYGLIKIHKINRPARPIVASINSPTYNLSKVFANVLKNVVGKSGRTIRNATELVSKLRRIRLPANYRLISLDVVSLFTNIPNELVYAAVHKRWTKIKKFTNLPKDEFLAGIKVVLEGCCFQFNDQFYRQIFGSPMGSPASPVFADLVLEILEDDVIKKLGFKLPFFWRYVDDILTAVPVDKVEEIVSKFNEYNEHLQFTVEKENNGKISFLEVMCIREDRSVKTDWFHKATWSGRYLNFKSHLPMSYKRNTVTLLAKKILELSEPEYHDKNFDLLKTTLRENLYPVKLIEELVKSVRDKFAAHTIDKLDRKEKLPIVAIPYVKGLFEKLKSVCKDDLLLVGKSNNNLKIPCLASLKTALRNCCNPN
;
A
#
# COMPACT_ATOMS: atom_id res chain seq x y z
N MET A 1 -25.87 2.61 6.48
CA MET A 1 -26.21 1.64 5.42
C MET A 1 -26.74 0.40 6.13
N TYR A 2 -27.90 -0.07 5.74
CA TYR A 2 -28.48 -1.30 6.26
C TYR A 2 -27.70 -2.52 5.71
N ARG A 3 -27.80 -3.64 6.40
CA ARG A 3 -27.14 -4.89 5.97
C ARG A 3 -27.62 -5.35 4.60
N SER A 4 -28.94 -5.26 4.36
CA SER A 4 -29.55 -5.56 3.06
C SER A 4 -28.97 -4.74 1.90
N ASP A 5 -28.78 -3.43 2.10
CA ASP A 5 -28.21 -2.54 1.08
C ASP A 5 -26.75 -2.91 0.77
N TYR A 6 -25.99 -3.25 1.81
CA TYR A 6 -24.61 -3.70 1.67
C TYR A 6 -24.53 -5.02 0.89
N GLU A 7 -25.32 -6.02 1.29
CA GLU A 7 -25.36 -7.32 0.61
C GLU A 7 -25.80 -7.18 -0.85
N HIS A 8 -26.83 -6.36 -1.12
CA HIS A 8 -27.25 -6.07 -2.49
C HIS A 8 -26.12 -5.51 -3.35
N LYS A 9 -25.36 -4.53 -2.83
CA LYS A 9 -24.20 -3.97 -3.55
C LYS A 9 -23.13 -5.00 -3.84
N ILE A 10 -22.85 -5.90 -2.90
CA ILE A 10 -21.85 -6.95 -3.10
C ILE A 10 -22.34 -7.99 -4.09
N PHE A 11 -23.59 -8.44 -3.98
CA PHE A 11 -24.15 -9.38 -4.94
C PHE A 11 -24.23 -8.78 -6.35
N SER A 12 -24.60 -7.51 -6.49
CA SER A 12 -24.56 -6.82 -7.80
C SER A 12 -23.14 -6.86 -8.41
N LEU A 13 -22.09 -6.73 -7.59
CA LEU A 13 -20.71 -6.84 -8.05
C LEU A 13 -20.34 -8.29 -8.41
N LEU A 14 -20.79 -9.27 -7.62
CA LEU A 14 -20.51 -10.70 -7.84
C LEU A 14 -21.29 -11.32 -9.00
N ASN A 15 -22.35 -10.67 -9.46
CA ASN A 15 -23.10 -11.04 -10.65
C ASN A 15 -22.40 -10.66 -11.97
N ASP A 16 -21.26 -9.99 -11.91
CA ASP A 16 -20.40 -9.81 -13.09
C ASP A 16 -19.71 -11.14 -13.43
N GLU A 17 -20.35 -11.93 -14.28
CA GLU A 17 -19.87 -13.25 -14.71
C GLU A 17 -18.56 -13.19 -15.52
N LYS A 18 -18.17 -12.02 -16.04
CA LYS A 18 -16.88 -11.82 -16.69
C LYS A 18 -15.73 -11.80 -15.67
N THR A 19 -15.99 -11.33 -14.47
CA THR A 19 -14.98 -11.20 -13.40
C THR A 19 -15.08 -12.32 -12.35
N TYR A 20 -16.30 -12.77 -12.04
CA TYR A 20 -16.54 -13.74 -10.96
C TYR A 20 -17.37 -14.94 -11.43
N ARG A 21 -17.02 -16.11 -10.92
CA ARG A 21 -17.79 -17.35 -11.15
C ARG A 21 -18.22 -17.94 -9.81
N LYS A 22 -19.52 -18.19 -9.64
CA LYS A 22 -20.05 -18.92 -8.50
C LYS A 22 -19.62 -20.38 -8.55
N LEU A 23 -19.29 -20.97 -7.41
CA LEU A 23 -18.87 -22.36 -7.26
C LEU A 23 -19.89 -23.13 -6.44
N ASN A 24 -20.07 -24.42 -6.74
CA ASN A 24 -21.03 -25.30 -6.06
C ASN A 24 -20.50 -25.85 -4.72
N LYS A 25 -19.17 -25.85 -4.52
CA LYS A 25 -18.51 -26.35 -3.31
C LYS A 25 -17.25 -25.59 -2.97
N ASP A 26 -16.78 -25.73 -1.74
CA ASP A 26 -15.52 -25.16 -1.29
C ASP A 26 -14.33 -25.77 -2.06
N PRO A 27 -13.54 -24.99 -2.80
CA PRO A 27 -12.39 -25.47 -3.54
C PRO A 27 -11.09 -25.48 -2.73
N THR A 28 -11.12 -25.11 -1.46
CA THR A 28 -9.93 -24.85 -0.63
C THR A 28 -8.97 -26.03 -0.59
N ALA A 29 -9.49 -27.25 -0.33
CA ALA A 29 -8.65 -28.45 -0.26
C ALA A 29 -7.95 -28.75 -1.58
N SER A 30 -8.68 -28.76 -2.70
CA SER A 30 -8.08 -29.05 -4.00
C SER A 30 -7.08 -28.02 -4.46
N ILE A 31 -7.25 -26.74 -4.09
CA ILE A 31 -6.27 -25.70 -4.39
C ILE A 31 -5.04 -25.86 -3.47
N GLN A 32 -5.23 -26.22 -2.20
CA GLN A 32 -4.14 -26.50 -1.27
C GLN A 32 -3.25 -27.65 -1.79
N ASP A 33 -3.87 -28.76 -2.22
CA ASP A 33 -3.14 -29.91 -2.76
C ASP A 33 -2.34 -29.48 -4.00
N LYS A 34 -2.97 -28.80 -4.96
CA LYS A 34 -2.30 -28.28 -6.16
C LYS A 34 -1.10 -27.38 -5.81
N VAL A 35 -1.21 -26.53 -4.80
CA VAL A 35 -0.12 -25.65 -4.35
C VAL A 35 0.99 -26.44 -3.66
N ASN A 36 0.63 -27.39 -2.81
CA ASN A 36 1.59 -28.25 -2.11
C ASN A 36 2.34 -29.15 -3.08
N ASP A 37 1.67 -29.74 -4.08
CA ASP A 37 2.27 -30.54 -5.15
C ASP A 37 3.28 -29.71 -5.94
N LEU A 38 2.95 -28.45 -6.26
CA LEU A 38 3.89 -27.55 -6.93
C LEU A 38 5.15 -27.28 -6.09
N PHE A 39 5.00 -27.05 -4.79
CA PHE A 39 6.16 -26.88 -3.90
C PHE A 39 6.97 -28.16 -3.73
N THR A 40 6.34 -29.33 -3.70
CA THR A 40 7.00 -30.63 -3.68
C THR A 40 7.79 -30.82 -4.98
N HIS A 41 7.17 -30.59 -6.13
CA HIS A 41 7.86 -30.64 -7.41
C HIS A 41 9.09 -29.71 -7.46
N TRP A 42 8.96 -28.47 -7.02
CA TRP A 42 10.10 -27.52 -6.98
C TRP A 42 11.22 -27.96 -6.03
N GLN A 43 10.87 -28.58 -4.91
CA GLN A 43 11.82 -29.15 -3.97
C GLN A 43 12.57 -30.35 -4.59
N ASP A 44 11.86 -31.28 -5.21
CA ASP A 44 12.41 -32.47 -5.87
C ASP A 44 13.35 -32.10 -7.04
N GLN A 45 13.04 -31.01 -7.75
CA GLN A 45 13.90 -30.48 -8.81
C GLN A 45 15.06 -29.60 -8.29
N GLY A 46 15.17 -29.39 -6.99
CA GLY A 46 16.22 -28.56 -6.37
C GLY A 46 16.07 -27.05 -6.62
N TYR A 47 14.90 -26.57 -7.08
CA TYR A 47 14.66 -25.13 -7.29
C TYR A 47 14.45 -24.38 -5.98
N ILE A 48 13.99 -25.05 -4.92
CA ILE A 48 13.88 -24.54 -3.56
C ILE A 48 14.51 -25.52 -2.59
N THR A 49 14.94 -25.03 -1.42
CA THR A 49 15.52 -25.88 -0.37
C THR A 49 14.44 -26.67 0.38
N ASP A 50 14.82 -27.75 1.07
CA ASP A 50 13.92 -28.55 1.90
C ASP A 50 13.24 -27.72 2.98
N GLU A 51 13.98 -26.81 3.61
CA GLU A 51 13.42 -25.87 4.59
C GLU A 51 12.38 -24.96 3.96
N GLN A 52 12.65 -24.41 2.76
CA GLN A 52 11.71 -23.58 2.02
C GLN A 52 10.46 -24.36 1.65
N GLY A 53 10.59 -25.59 1.10
CA GLY A 53 9.48 -26.47 0.76
C GLY A 53 8.60 -26.76 1.97
N THR A 54 9.21 -27.09 3.12
CA THR A 54 8.49 -27.34 4.38
C THR A 54 7.77 -26.07 4.87
N TRP A 55 8.39 -24.91 4.79
CA TRP A 55 7.82 -23.66 5.26
C TRP A 55 6.72 -23.11 4.35
N TYR A 56 6.79 -23.35 3.04
CA TYR A 56 5.82 -22.84 2.07
C TYR A 56 4.55 -23.68 2.02
N ARG A 57 4.64 -25.01 2.18
CA ARG A 57 3.46 -25.90 2.17
C ARG A 57 2.52 -25.58 3.34
N ARG A 58 1.25 -25.77 3.10
CA ARG A 58 0.18 -25.62 4.10
C ARG A 58 -0.75 -26.81 4.06
N TYR A 59 -1.25 -27.21 5.25
CA TYR A 59 -2.16 -28.35 5.43
C TYR A 59 -3.46 -27.96 6.12
N ASN A 60 -3.59 -26.70 6.55
CA ASN A 60 -4.74 -26.15 7.26
C ASN A 60 -5.21 -24.83 6.66
N SER A 61 -5.24 -24.76 5.33
CA SER A 61 -5.73 -23.57 4.63
C SER A 61 -7.21 -23.35 4.87
N VAL A 62 -7.62 -22.09 4.80
CA VAL A 62 -9.02 -21.69 4.91
C VAL A 62 -9.43 -20.90 3.66
N CYS A 63 -10.69 -21.03 3.26
CA CYS A 63 -11.23 -20.22 2.19
C CYS A 63 -11.09 -18.73 2.53
N SER A 64 -10.60 -17.94 1.59
CA SER A 64 -10.56 -16.49 1.76
C SER A 64 -11.96 -15.93 1.98
N LYS A 65 -12.09 -14.90 2.82
CA LYS A 65 -13.37 -14.20 2.98
C LYS A 65 -13.34 -12.88 2.21
N MET A 66 -14.42 -12.63 1.48
CA MET A 66 -14.60 -11.37 0.78
C MET A 66 -15.48 -10.43 1.59
N TYR A 67 -15.13 -9.15 1.58
CA TYR A 67 -15.96 -8.07 2.08
C TYR A 67 -15.81 -6.82 1.20
N GLY A 68 -16.77 -5.91 1.25
CA GLY A 68 -16.75 -4.69 0.47
C GLY A 68 -16.45 -3.46 1.32
N LEU A 69 -15.54 -2.60 0.86
CA LEU A 69 -15.38 -1.25 1.39
C LEU A 69 -16.19 -0.27 0.56
N ILE A 70 -17.19 0.34 1.16
CA ILE A 70 -18.08 1.27 0.46
C ILE A 70 -17.39 2.63 0.29
N LYS A 71 -17.26 3.10 -0.95
CA LYS A 71 -16.76 4.44 -1.28
C LYS A 71 -17.85 5.48 -1.05
N ILE A 72 -18.07 5.89 0.19
CA ILE A 72 -19.17 6.79 0.60
C ILE A 72 -19.14 8.16 -0.09
N HIS A 73 -17.98 8.57 -0.60
CA HIS A 73 -17.74 9.84 -1.29
C HIS A 73 -18.03 9.80 -2.80
N LYS A 74 -18.22 8.62 -3.37
CA LYS A 74 -18.55 8.46 -4.81
C LYS A 74 -20.06 8.40 -5.00
N ILE A 75 -20.54 8.91 -6.13
CA ILE A 75 -21.93 8.74 -6.58
C ILE A 75 -22.24 7.25 -6.60
N ASN A 76 -23.45 6.85 -6.21
CA ASN A 76 -23.90 5.45 -6.08
C ASN A 76 -23.14 4.62 -5.02
N ARG A 77 -22.16 5.21 -4.31
CA ARG A 77 -21.41 4.54 -3.22
C ARG A 77 -20.96 3.13 -3.61
N PRO A 78 -20.12 2.95 -4.65
CA PRO A 78 -19.71 1.64 -5.11
C PRO A 78 -18.91 0.89 -4.03
N ALA A 79 -19.00 -0.43 -4.03
CA ALA A 79 -18.21 -1.27 -3.16
C ALA A 79 -16.84 -1.56 -3.81
N ARG A 80 -15.78 -1.54 -3.00
CA ARG A 80 -14.46 -2.06 -3.35
C ARG A 80 -14.35 -3.49 -2.78
N PRO A 81 -14.19 -4.53 -3.62
CA PRO A 81 -14.06 -5.90 -3.14
C PRO A 81 -12.68 -6.11 -2.49
N ILE A 82 -12.67 -6.62 -1.28
CA ILE A 82 -11.45 -7.00 -0.57
C ILE A 82 -11.52 -8.48 -0.26
N VAL A 83 -10.52 -9.24 -0.71
CA VAL A 83 -10.40 -10.68 -0.46
C VAL A 83 -9.32 -10.90 0.60
N ALA A 84 -9.72 -11.27 1.81
CA ALA A 84 -8.78 -11.54 2.91
C ALA A 84 -8.07 -12.87 2.68
N SER A 85 -6.92 -12.84 1.98
CA SER A 85 -6.20 -14.05 1.56
C SER A 85 -5.27 -14.65 2.61
N ILE A 86 -5.13 -14.04 3.79
CA ILE A 86 -4.31 -14.60 4.88
C ILE A 86 -4.82 -16.00 5.23
N ASN A 87 -3.92 -16.98 5.27
CA ASN A 87 -4.18 -18.40 5.47
C ASN A 87 -4.93 -19.09 4.30
N SER A 88 -5.13 -18.43 3.17
CA SER A 88 -5.62 -19.11 1.96
C SER A 88 -4.55 -20.05 1.38
N PRO A 89 -4.94 -21.03 0.55
CA PRO A 89 -4.02 -21.97 -0.08
C PRO A 89 -2.90 -21.28 -0.87
N THR A 90 -3.22 -20.23 -1.63
CA THR A 90 -2.28 -19.51 -2.49
C THR A 90 -1.46 -18.44 -1.79
N TYR A 91 -1.67 -18.18 -0.49
CA TYR A 91 -1.06 -17.05 0.21
C TYR A 91 0.48 -17.11 0.23
N ASN A 92 1.05 -18.28 0.61
CA ASN A 92 2.51 -18.44 0.67
C ASN A 92 3.11 -18.38 -0.73
N LEU A 93 2.51 -19.02 -1.73
CA LEU A 93 2.94 -18.97 -3.12
C LEU A 93 2.91 -17.54 -3.66
N SER A 94 1.86 -16.77 -3.36
CA SER A 94 1.76 -15.35 -3.69
C SER A 94 2.90 -14.52 -3.07
N LYS A 95 3.33 -14.85 -1.83
CA LYS A 95 4.47 -14.20 -1.17
C LYS A 95 5.80 -14.52 -1.84
N VAL A 96 5.99 -15.75 -2.35
CA VAL A 96 7.19 -16.10 -3.11
C VAL A 96 7.34 -15.17 -4.32
N PHE A 97 6.29 -15.05 -5.14
CA PHE A 97 6.32 -14.15 -6.30
C PHE A 97 6.46 -12.67 -5.92
N ALA A 98 5.75 -12.22 -4.88
CA ALA A 98 5.87 -10.85 -4.38
C ALA A 98 7.31 -10.54 -3.97
N ASN A 99 8.00 -11.45 -3.28
CA ASN A 99 9.37 -11.25 -2.82
C ASN A 99 10.37 -11.20 -3.98
N VAL A 100 10.20 -12.03 -5.01
CA VAL A 100 11.04 -12.01 -6.21
C VAL A 100 10.80 -10.72 -7.00
N LEU A 101 9.54 -10.41 -7.33
CA LEU A 101 9.20 -9.30 -8.22
C LEU A 101 9.44 -7.91 -7.61
N LYS A 102 9.36 -7.75 -6.28
CA LYS A 102 9.74 -6.50 -5.58
C LYS A 102 11.17 -6.05 -5.87
N ASN A 103 12.06 -6.98 -6.24
CA ASN A 103 13.41 -6.64 -6.63
C ASN A 103 13.52 -6.09 -8.06
N VAL A 104 12.46 -6.24 -8.87
CA VAL A 104 12.44 -5.87 -10.28
C VAL A 104 11.61 -4.61 -10.54
N VAL A 105 10.47 -4.47 -9.86
CA VAL A 105 9.58 -3.29 -9.98
C VAL A 105 10.06 -2.11 -9.14
N GLY A 106 9.57 -0.92 -9.44
CA GLY A 106 9.89 0.32 -8.71
C GLY A 106 11.29 0.87 -8.99
N LYS A 107 11.97 0.38 -10.03
CA LYS A 107 13.35 0.78 -10.39
C LYS A 107 13.44 1.75 -11.55
N SER A 108 12.34 2.11 -12.16
CA SER A 108 12.30 2.98 -13.35
C SER A 108 12.57 4.47 -13.06
N GLY A 109 12.62 4.88 -11.79
CA GLY A 109 12.69 6.30 -11.39
C GLY A 109 11.34 7.03 -11.49
N ARG A 110 10.32 6.38 -12.05
CA ARG A 110 8.95 6.90 -12.17
C ARG A 110 8.08 6.59 -10.96
N THR A 111 8.45 5.61 -10.15
CA THR A 111 7.70 5.25 -8.94
C THR A 111 7.98 6.24 -7.81
N ILE A 112 6.92 6.71 -7.14
CA ILE A 112 6.95 7.52 -5.93
C ILE A 112 6.58 6.62 -4.76
N ARG A 113 7.33 6.68 -3.66
CA ARG A 113 7.10 5.86 -2.46
C ARG A 113 6.13 6.51 -1.47
N ASN A 114 6.10 7.85 -1.43
CA ASN A 114 5.28 8.63 -0.49
C ASN A 114 5.23 10.12 -0.89
N ALA A 115 4.38 10.88 -0.19
CA ALA A 115 4.21 12.32 -0.42
C ALA A 115 5.49 13.15 -0.17
N THR A 116 6.31 12.78 0.81
CA THR A 116 7.59 13.49 1.10
C THR A 116 8.57 13.38 -0.07
N GLU A 117 8.68 12.19 -0.69
CA GLU A 117 9.48 12.00 -1.90
C GLU A 117 8.94 12.82 -3.07
N LEU A 118 7.61 12.85 -3.24
CA LEU A 118 6.96 13.68 -4.25
C LEU A 118 7.36 15.16 -4.10
N VAL A 119 7.19 15.72 -2.91
CA VAL A 119 7.55 17.12 -2.60
C VAL A 119 9.04 17.40 -2.89
N SER A 120 9.92 16.49 -2.46
CA SER A 120 11.35 16.59 -2.71
C SER A 120 11.69 16.64 -4.21
N LYS A 121 10.96 15.89 -5.03
CA LYS A 121 11.13 15.91 -6.50
C LYS A 121 10.48 17.14 -7.13
N LEU A 122 9.28 17.56 -6.71
CA LEU A 122 8.58 18.73 -7.23
C LEU A 122 9.37 20.02 -7.05
N ARG A 123 10.04 20.22 -5.92
CA ARG A 123 10.90 21.39 -5.66
C ARG A 123 12.03 21.59 -6.68
N ARG A 124 12.42 20.51 -7.37
CA ARG A 124 13.53 20.53 -8.35
C ARG A 124 13.04 20.68 -9.79
N ILE A 125 11.74 20.58 -10.02
CA ILE A 125 11.16 20.63 -11.37
C ILE A 125 11.07 22.08 -11.86
N ARG A 126 11.30 22.24 -13.16
CA ARG A 126 11.00 23.47 -13.91
C ARG A 126 10.11 23.10 -15.09
N LEU A 127 8.93 23.64 -15.10
CA LEU A 127 7.92 23.38 -16.15
C LEU A 127 8.09 24.37 -17.31
N PRO A 128 7.98 23.92 -18.56
CA PRO A 128 7.83 24.84 -19.69
C PRO A 128 6.52 25.66 -19.55
N ALA A 129 6.51 26.89 -20.08
CA ALA A 129 5.38 27.81 -19.90
C ALA A 129 4.04 27.29 -20.44
N ASN A 130 4.10 26.51 -21.54
CA ASN A 130 2.91 25.94 -22.20
C ASN A 130 2.49 24.57 -21.62
N TYR A 131 3.09 24.12 -20.49
CA TYR A 131 2.74 22.85 -19.85
C TYR A 131 1.73 23.05 -18.71
N ARG A 132 0.91 22.04 -18.51
CA ARG A 132 -0.08 21.93 -17.41
C ARG A 132 0.16 20.67 -16.62
N LEU A 133 -0.11 20.73 -15.30
CA LEU A 133 -0.14 19.55 -14.44
C LEU A 133 -1.42 18.77 -14.72
N ILE A 134 -1.26 17.47 -14.85
CA ILE A 134 -2.38 16.54 -14.93
C ILE A 134 -2.13 15.34 -14.01
N SER A 135 -3.20 14.75 -13.51
CA SER A 135 -3.18 13.46 -12.84
C SER A 135 -3.95 12.43 -13.66
N LEU A 136 -3.40 11.23 -13.81
CA LEU A 136 -4.09 10.09 -14.42
C LEU A 136 -4.36 9.06 -13.34
N ASP A 137 -5.58 8.49 -13.32
CA ASP A 137 -5.99 7.43 -12.41
C ASP A 137 -6.43 6.21 -13.21
N VAL A 138 -5.94 5.02 -12.84
CA VAL A 138 -6.32 3.77 -13.50
C VAL A 138 -7.64 3.27 -12.95
N VAL A 139 -8.62 3.09 -13.84
CA VAL A 139 -9.96 2.63 -13.45
C VAL A 139 -9.89 1.19 -12.92
N SER A 140 -10.14 1.01 -11.63
CA SER A 140 -10.25 -0.32 -10.98
C SER A 140 -9.08 -1.26 -11.29
N LEU A 141 -7.84 -0.76 -11.21
CA LEU A 141 -6.59 -1.41 -11.63
C LEU A 141 -6.57 -2.92 -11.36
N PHE A 142 -6.72 -3.34 -10.11
CA PHE A 142 -6.53 -4.76 -9.73
C PHE A 142 -7.55 -5.71 -10.35
N THR A 143 -8.80 -5.28 -10.50
CA THR A 143 -9.86 -6.10 -11.10
C THR A 143 -9.83 -6.10 -12.63
N ASN A 144 -9.07 -5.17 -13.23
CA ASN A 144 -9.07 -4.95 -14.68
C ASN A 144 -7.76 -5.34 -15.37
N ILE A 145 -6.74 -5.82 -14.64
CA ILE A 145 -5.50 -6.30 -15.27
C ILE A 145 -5.72 -7.69 -15.87
N PRO A 146 -5.64 -7.85 -17.21
CA PRO A 146 -5.68 -9.17 -17.85
C PRO A 146 -4.50 -10.05 -17.39
N ASN A 147 -4.76 -11.33 -17.14
CA ASN A 147 -3.72 -12.29 -16.76
C ASN A 147 -2.62 -12.41 -17.84
N GLU A 148 -3.00 -12.29 -19.11
CA GLU A 148 -2.11 -12.32 -20.27
C GLU A 148 -1.07 -11.21 -20.21
N LEU A 149 -1.44 -10.00 -19.73
CA LEU A 149 -0.48 -8.92 -19.56
C LEU A 149 0.51 -9.21 -18.42
N VAL A 150 0.09 -9.92 -17.37
CA VAL A 150 1.01 -10.36 -16.31
C VAL A 150 2.03 -11.35 -16.90
N TYR A 151 1.59 -12.34 -17.66
CA TYR A 151 2.49 -13.31 -18.31
C TYR A 151 3.43 -12.63 -19.30
N ALA A 152 2.92 -11.77 -20.17
CA ALA A 152 3.72 -11.01 -21.13
C ALA A 152 4.75 -10.12 -20.41
N ALA A 153 4.37 -9.50 -19.30
CA ALA A 153 5.26 -8.68 -18.50
C ALA A 153 6.40 -9.49 -17.87
N VAL A 154 6.11 -10.67 -17.35
CA VAL A 154 7.14 -11.61 -16.85
C VAL A 154 8.09 -12.03 -17.98
N HIS A 155 7.57 -12.38 -19.16
CA HIS A 155 8.40 -12.70 -20.32
C HIS A 155 9.34 -11.54 -20.69
N LYS A 156 8.82 -10.32 -20.80
CA LYS A 156 9.58 -9.12 -21.18
C LYS A 156 10.65 -8.74 -20.15
N ARG A 157 10.43 -9.03 -18.88
CA ARG A 157 11.36 -8.70 -17.78
C ARG A 157 12.14 -9.92 -17.26
N TRP A 158 12.06 -11.09 -17.90
CA TRP A 158 12.65 -12.33 -17.40
C TRP A 158 14.15 -12.24 -17.11
N THR A 159 14.93 -11.57 -17.96
CA THR A 159 16.38 -11.37 -17.75
C THR A 159 16.73 -10.67 -16.44
N LYS A 160 15.80 -9.85 -15.92
CA LYS A 160 15.94 -9.22 -14.61
C LYS A 160 15.42 -10.12 -13.49
N ILE A 161 14.27 -10.78 -13.71
CA ILE A 161 13.59 -11.65 -12.73
C ILE A 161 14.46 -12.84 -12.35
N LYS A 162 15.08 -13.52 -13.34
CA LYS A 162 15.92 -14.71 -13.12
C LYS A 162 17.10 -14.51 -12.19
N LYS A 163 17.48 -13.26 -11.88
CA LYS A 163 18.54 -12.94 -10.94
C LYS A 163 18.12 -13.11 -9.46
N PHE A 164 16.82 -13.28 -9.21
CA PHE A 164 16.23 -13.33 -7.86
C PHE A 164 15.45 -14.61 -7.59
N THR A 165 15.54 -15.60 -8.48
CA THR A 165 14.89 -16.90 -8.34
C THR A 165 15.70 -17.99 -9.04
N ASN A 166 15.68 -19.20 -8.47
CA ASN A 166 16.25 -20.39 -9.11
C ASN A 166 15.22 -21.11 -9.99
N LEU A 167 13.94 -20.70 -9.97
CA LEU A 167 12.89 -21.27 -10.79
C LEU A 167 13.19 -21.01 -12.29
N PRO A 168 13.09 -22.01 -13.16
CA PRO A 168 12.99 -21.80 -14.61
C PRO A 168 11.80 -20.90 -14.94
N LYS A 169 11.86 -20.25 -16.12
CA LYS A 169 10.79 -19.33 -16.54
C LYS A 169 9.42 -19.98 -16.59
N ASP A 170 9.36 -21.20 -17.12
CA ASP A 170 8.09 -21.91 -17.31
C ASP A 170 7.49 -22.33 -15.96
N GLU A 171 8.32 -22.77 -15.02
CA GLU A 171 7.90 -23.05 -13.64
C GLU A 171 7.42 -21.80 -12.92
N PHE A 172 8.10 -20.67 -13.13
CA PHE A 172 7.71 -19.39 -12.57
C PHE A 172 6.34 -18.94 -13.10
N LEU A 173 6.10 -19.09 -14.41
CA LEU A 173 4.81 -18.78 -15.03
C LEU A 173 3.71 -19.77 -14.61
N ALA A 174 4.02 -21.06 -14.51
CA ALA A 174 3.08 -22.08 -14.00
C ALA A 174 2.63 -21.74 -12.58
N GLY A 175 3.55 -21.35 -11.71
CA GLY A 175 3.21 -20.92 -10.36
C GLY A 175 2.37 -19.63 -10.31
N ILE A 176 2.65 -18.64 -11.16
CA ILE A 176 1.78 -17.45 -11.29
C ILE A 176 0.37 -17.85 -11.71
N LYS A 177 0.25 -18.78 -12.66
CA LYS A 177 -1.05 -19.31 -13.10
C LYS A 177 -1.82 -19.94 -11.95
N VAL A 178 -1.15 -20.74 -11.11
CA VAL A 178 -1.77 -21.33 -9.90
C VAL A 178 -2.26 -20.24 -8.93
N VAL A 179 -1.50 -19.15 -8.76
CA VAL A 179 -1.93 -18.01 -7.92
C VAL A 179 -3.17 -17.33 -8.48
N LEU A 180 -3.20 -17.04 -9.77
CA LEU A 180 -4.31 -16.31 -10.42
C LEU A 180 -5.57 -17.17 -10.51
N GLU A 181 -5.46 -18.45 -10.90
CA GLU A 181 -6.59 -19.39 -10.98
C GLU A 181 -7.11 -19.84 -9.60
N GLY A 182 -6.23 -19.82 -8.57
CA GLY A 182 -6.57 -20.19 -7.20
C GLY A 182 -7.23 -19.08 -6.39
N CYS A 183 -7.64 -17.99 -7.01
CA CYS A 183 -8.31 -16.85 -6.37
C CYS A 183 -9.76 -17.17 -6.03
N CYS A 184 -9.99 -17.98 -5.00
CA CYS A 184 -11.32 -18.35 -4.50
C CYS A 184 -11.61 -17.68 -3.16
N PHE A 185 -12.89 -17.39 -2.93
CA PHE A 185 -13.35 -16.76 -1.69
C PHE A 185 -14.80 -17.11 -1.38
N GLN A 186 -15.17 -16.88 -0.13
CA GLN A 186 -16.52 -17.02 0.39
C GLN A 186 -17.14 -15.65 0.67
N PHE A 187 -18.40 -15.49 0.28
CA PHE A 187 -19.26 -14.38 0.69
C PHE A 187 -20.66 -14.90 0.98
N ASN A 188 -21.20 -14.58 2.17
CA ASN A 188 -22.54 -14.99 2.62
C ASN A 188 -22.80 -16.49 2.37
N ASP A 189 -21.88 -17.34 2.87
CA ASP A 189 -21.89 -18.82 2.77
C ASP A 189 -21.88 -19.38 1.33
N GLN A 190 -21.62 -18.57 0.35
CA GLN A 190 -21.46 -18.97 -1.05
C GLN A 190 -20.00 -18.83 -1.48
N PHE A 191 -19.53 -19.76 -2.32
CA PHE A 191 -18.17 -19.78 -2.85
C PHE A 191 -18.11 -19.17 -4.24
N TYR A 192 -17.06 -18.41 -4.48
CA TYR A 192 -16.79 -17.73 -5.75
C TYR A 192 -15.33 -17.90 -6.15
N ARG A 193 -15.07 -17.81 -7.45
CA ARG A 193 -13.73 -17.67 -8.01
C ARG A 193 -13.65 -16.37 -8.77
N GLN A 194 -12.61 -15.59 -8.55
CA GLN A 194 -12.26 -14.50 -9.43
C GLN A 194 -11.56 -15.09 -10.66
N ILE A 195 -12.13 -14.88 -11.85
CA ILE A 195 -11.62 -15.45 -13.12
C ILE A 195 -10.93 -14.42 -13.99
N PHE A 196 -11.09 -13.14 -13.68
CA PHE A 196 -10.45 -12.02 -14.36
C PHE A 196 -9.85 -11.04 -13.35
N GLY A 197 -8.71 -10.46 -13.71
CA GLY A 197 -7.98 -9.55 -12.84
C GLY A 197 -7.28 -10.25 -11.67
N SER A 198 -6.84 -9.46 -10.72
CA SER A 198 -6.10 -9.91 -9.54
C SER A 198 -6.80 -9.49 -8.25
N PRO A 199 -6.93 -10.34 -7.22
CA PRO A 199 -7.70 -10.03 -6.03
C PRO A 199 -7.04 -8.95 -5.17
N MET A 200 -7.82 -7.97 -4.71
CA MET A 200 -7.39 -7.00 -3.72
C MET A 200 -7.23 -7.69 -2.36
N GLY A 201 -5.99 -8.01 -2.00
CA GLY A 201 -5.62 -8.66 -0.73
C GLY A 201 -4.63 -9.81 -0.90
N SER A 202 -4.35 -10.25 -2.13
CA SER A 202 -3.21 -11.13 -2.41
C SER A 202 -1.89 -10.36 -2.32
N PRO A 203 -0.84 -10.93 -1.70
CA PRO A 203 0.50 -10.32 -1.69
C PRO A 203 1.10 -10.08 -3.08
N ALA A 204 0.72 -10.88 -4.08
CA ALA A 204 1.24 -10.78 -5.45
C ALA A 204 0.56 -9.70 -6.30
N SER A 205 -0.71 -9.35 -6.02
CA SER A 205 -1.47 -8.42 -6.85
C SER A 205 -0.80 -7.05 -7.03
N PRO A 206 -0.25 -6.40 -6.01
CA PRO A 206 0.42 -5.11 -6.18
C PRO A 206 1.65 -5.20 -7.10
N VAL A 207 2.46 -6.25 -6.97
CA VAL A 207 3.68 -6.40 -7.79
C VAL A 207 3.37 -6.83 -9.23
N PHE A 208 2.29 -7.58 -9.47
CA PHE A 208 1.80 -7.86 -10.82
C PHE A 208 1.31 -6.57 -11.49
N ALA A 209 0.54 -5.76 -10.77
CA ALA A 209 0.09 -4.46 -11.25
C ALA A 209 1.27 -3.53 -11.59
N ASP A 210 2.23 -3.39 -10.69
CA ASP A 210 3.42 -2.59 -10.93
C ASP A 210 4.21 -3.06 -12.14
N LEU A 211 4.38 -4.37 -12.31
CA LEU A 211 5.12 -4.95 -13.44
C LEU A 211 4.44 -4.64 -14.78
N VAL A 212 3.11 -4.78 -14.85
CA VAL A 212 2.31 -4.48 -16.05
C VAL A 212 2.35 -2.99 -16.36
N LEU A 213 2.09 -2.14 -15.36
CA LEU A 213 2.06 -0.69 -15.55
C LEU A 213 3.42 -0.12 -15.97
N GLU A 214 4.53 -0.59 -15.41
CA GLU A 214 5.86 -0.13 -15.84
C GLU A 214 6.14 -0.44 -17.32
N ILE A 215 5.63 -1.55 -17.82
CA ILE A 215 5.79 -1.90 -19.25
C ILE A 215 4.88 -1.05 -20.12
N LEU A 216 3.62 -0.87 -19.70
CA LEU A 216 2.69 0.03 -20.37
C LEU A 216 3.26 1.44 -20.44
N GLU A 217 3.76 1.97 -19.34
CA GLU A 217 4.42 3.28 -19.28
C GLU A 217 5.61 3.37 -20.23
N ASP A 218 6.49 2.36 -20.26
CA ASP A 218 7.65 2.31 -21.17
C ASP A 218 7.22 2.36 -22.62
N ASP A 219 6.17 1.61 -22.98
CA ASP A 219 5.72 1.48 -24.36
C ASP A 219 4.94 2.70 -24.84
N VAL A 220 4.09 3.28 -23.97
CA VAL A 220 3.28 4.46 -24.31
C VAL A 220 4.14 5.73 -24.34
N ILE A 221 4.97 5.97 -23.32
CA ILE A 221 5.79 7.18 -23.25
C ILE A 221 6.75 7.29 -24.44
N LYS A 222 7.30 6.17 -24.93
CA LYS A 222 8.14 6.14 -26.12
C LYS A 222 7.42 6.56 -27.41
N LYS A 223 6.10 6.39 -27.46
CA LYS A 223 5.27 6.71 -28.62
C LYS A 223 4.69 8.14 -28.57
N LEU A 224 4.91 8.88 -27.48
CA LEU A 224 4.47 10.27 -27.40
C LEU A 224 5.34 11.14 -28.32
N GLY A 225 4.70 12.03 -29.09
CA GLY A 225 5.38 13.01 -29.95
C GLY A 225 5.98 14.21 -29.21
N PHE A 226 5.95 14.20 -27.86
CA PHE A 226 6.43 15.28 -27.01
C PHE A 226 7.12 14.74 -25.75
N LYS A 227 7.95 15.58 -25.10
CA LYS A 227 8.67 15.19 -23.88
C LYS A 227 7.83 15.45 -22.64
N LEU A 228 7.88 14.53 -21.68
CA LEU A 228 7.36 14.72 -20.34
C LEU A 228 8.48 15.25 -19.44
N PRO A 229 8.33 16.41 -18.79
CA PRO A 229 9.31 16.93 -17.82
C PRO A 229 9.53 15.96 -16.66
N PHE A 230 8.48 15.27 -16.29
CA PHE A 230 8.46 14.18 -15.33
C PHE A 230 7.24 13.29 -15.58
N PHE A 231 7.28 12.07 -15.03
CA PHE A 231 6.16 11.14 -14.97
C PHE A 231 6.33 10.32 -13.71
N TRP A 232 5.43 10.49 -12.73
CA TRP A 232 5.55 9.84 -11.44
C TRP A 232 4.28 9.13 -11.06
N ARG A 233 4.40 7.85 -10.71
CA ARG A 233 3.30 7.00 -10.33
C ARG A 233 3.39 6.57 -8.85
N TYR A 234 2.26 6.62 -8.18
CA TYR A 234 2.02 6.03 -6.87
C TYR A 234 0.88 5.02 -6.98
N VAL A 235 1.22 3.73 -7.06
CA VAL A 235 0.29 2.60 -7.29
C VAL A 235 -0.48 2.78 -8.61
N ASP A 236 -1.71 3.31 -8.56
CA ASP A 236 -2.65 3.59 -9.65
C ASP A 236 -2.70 5.08 -10.06
N ASP A 237 -2.33 5.96 -9.15
CA ASP A 237 -2.32 7.41 -9.39
C ASP A 237 -1.02 7.85 -10.08
N ILE A 238 -1.10 8.65 -11.14
CA ILE A 238 0.02 9.22 -11.88
C ILE A 238 -0.04 10.74 -11.86
N LEU A 239 1.07 11.42 -11.59
CA LEU A 239 1.24 12.85 -11.76
C LEU A 239 2.25 13.12 -12.86
N THR A 240 1.90 13.99 -13.80
CA THR A 240 2.79 14.44 -14.86
C THR A 240 2.47 15.86 -15.30
N ALA A 241 3.27 16.41 -16.22
CA ALA A 241 2.96 17.66 -16.91
C ALA A 241 3.06 17.47 -18.42
N VAL A 242 2.11 18.03 -19.15
CA VAL A 242 2.00 17.92 -20.61
C VAL A 242 1.73 19.28 -21.24
N PRO A 243 2.05 19.49 -22.55
CA PRO A 243 1.59 20.66 -23.27
C PRO A 243 0.07 20.76 -23.20
N VAL A 244 -0.47 21.97 -23.10
CA VAL A 244 -1.93 22.23 -22.93
C VAL A 244 -2.75 21.54 -24.01
N ASP A 245 -2.28 21.57 -25.25
CA ASP A 245 -2.94 21.00 -26.43
C ASP A 245 -2.77 19.46 -26.56
N LYS A 246 -1.96 18.82 -25.68
CA LYS A 246 -1.61 17.40 -25.75
C LYS A 246 -2.26 16.54 -24.66
N VAL A 247 -3.15 17.10 -23.84
CA VAL A 247 -3.80 16.36 -22.75
C VAL A 247 -4.65 15.19 -23.28
N GLU A 248 -5.45 15.43 -24.33
CA GLU A 248 -6.30 14.37 -24.89
C GLU A 248 -5.45 13.31 -25.62
N GLU A 249 -4.36 13.70 -26.24
CA GLU A 249 -3.45 12.79 -26.94
C GLU A 249 -2.82 11.78 -25.96
N ILE A 250 -2.32 12.23 -24.79
CA ILE A 250 -1.74 11.33 -23.81
C ILE A 250 -2.78 10.36 -23.25
N VAL A 251 -3.98 10.83 -22.94
CA VAL A 251 -5.08 9.97 -22.44
C VAL A 251 -5.47 8.92 -23.47
N SER A 252 -5.64 9.31 -24.74
CA SER A 252 -5.94 8.39 -25.85
C SER A 252 -4.87 7.33 -25.97
N LYS A 253 -3.58 7.72 -25.96
CA LYS A 253 -2.45 6.78 -26.08
C LYS A 253 -2.38 5.77 -24.95
N PHE A 254 -2.71 6.18 -23.71
CA PHE A 254 -2.79 5.26 -22.57
C PHE A 254 -3.99 4.32 -22.70
N ASN A 255 -5.16 4.82 -23.12
CA ASN A 255 -6.38 4.03 -23.27
C ASN A 255 -6.37 3.09 -24.50
N GLU A 256 -5.64 3.43 -25.55
CA GLU A 256 -5.41 2.59 -26.73
C GLU A 256 -4.54 1.35 -26.42
N TYR A 257 -3.79 1.35 -25.30
CA TYR A 257 -2.87 0.26 -24.97
C TYR A 257 -3.60 -1.06 -24.72
N ASN A 258 -4.70 -1.03 -23.98
CA ASN A 258 -5.51 -2.21 -23.69
C ASN A 258 -6.93 -1.79 -23.29
N GLU A 259 -7.93 -2.48 -23.83
CA GLU A 259 -9.36 -2.17 -23.60
C GLU A 259 -9.79 -2.28 -22.14
N HIS A 260 -9.13 -3.11 -21.32
CA HIS A 260 -9.43 -3.28 -19.90
C HIS A 260 -8.69 -2.28 -19.00
N LEU A 261 -7.57 -1.71 -19.44
CA LEU A 261 -6.77 -0.75 -18.67
C LEU A 261 -7.07 0.68 -19.12
N GLN A 262 -8.10 1.26 -18.53
CA GLN A 262 -8.57 2.60 -18.87
C GLN A 262 -8.10 3.62 -17.83
N PHE A 263 -7.72 4.80 -18.33
CA PHE A 263 -7.22 5.91 -17.53
C PHE A 263 -8.19 7.08 -17.61
N THR A 264 -8.46 7.67 -16.45
CA THR A 264 -9.16 8.95 -16.35
C THR A 264 -8.15 10.05 -16.11
N VAL A 265 -8.47 11.29 -16.51
CA VAL A 265 -7.60 12.46 -16.33
C VAL A 265 -8.28 13.50 -15.45
N GLU A 266 -7.51 14.03 -14.50
CA GLU A 266 -7.81 15.27 -13.80
C GLU A 266 -6.82 16.34 -14.27
N LYS A 267 -7.32 17.50 -14.67
CA LYS A 267 -6.50 18.64 -15.12
C LYS A 267 -6.37 19.64 -13.98
N GLU A 268 -5.24 20.33 -13.90
CA GLU A 268 -5.12 21.43 -12.93
C GLU A 268 -6.20 22.48 -13.16
N ASN A 269 -6.75 22.98 -12.06
CA ASN A 269 -7.70 24.10 -12.05
C ASN A 269 -7.04 25.31 -11.40
N ASN A 270 -6.97 26.45 -12.10
CA ASN A 270 -6.29 27.65 -11.64
C ASN A 270 -4.84 27.39 -11.13
N GLY A 271 -4.10 26.54 -11.87
CA GLY A 271 -2.75 26.17 -11.51
C GLY A 271 -2.64 25.21 -10.32
N LYS A 272 -3.74 24.59 -9.86
CA LYS A 272 -3.73 23.71 -8.68
C LYS A 272 -4.25 22.32 -9.04
N ILE A 273 -3.58 21.30 -8.54
CA ILE A 273 -4.03 19.90 -8.64
C ILE A 273 -3.62 19.15 -7.36
N SER A 274 -4.51 18.33 -6.84
CA SER A 274 -4.21 17.47 -5.70
C SER A 274 -3.56 16.17 -6.14
N PHE A 275 -2.50 15.75 -5.46
CA PHE A 275 -1.91 14.44 -5.65
C PHE A 275 -1.43 13.88 -4.31
N LEU A 276 -1.88 12.68 -3.94
CA LEU A 276 -1.70 12.12 -2.61
C LEU A 276 -2.27 13.07 -1.52
N GLU A 277 -1.43 13.44 -0.55
CA GLU A 277 -1.75 14.39 0.54
C GLU A 277 -1.20 15.81 0.24
N VAL A 278 -0.93 16.13 -1.04
CA VAL A 278 -0.25 17.37 -1.45
C VAL A 278 -1.12 18.11 -2.46
N MET A 279 -1.34 19.39 -2.24
CA MET A 279 -1.79 20.32 -3.26
C MET A 279 -0.57 20.83 -4.03
N CYS A 280 -0.47 20.45 -5.28
CA CYS A 280 0.55 20.96 -6.21
C CYS A 280 0.05 22.27 -6.81
N ILE A 281 0.79 23.35 -6.59
CA ILE A 281 0.43 24.71 -7.00
C ILE A 281 1.48 25.17 -8.00
N ARG A 282 1.08 25.31 -9.28
CA ARG A 282 1.97 25.80 -10.32
C ARG A 282 2.09 27.33 -10.25
N GLU A 283 3.30 27.81 -10.06
CA GLU A 283 3.65 29.22 -10.15
C GLU A 283 4.70 29.39 -11.25
N ASP A 284 4.33 30.02 -12.34
CA ASP A 284 5.17 30.16 -13.54
C ASP A 284 5.76 28.81 -13.98
N ARG A 285 7.06 28.64 -13.77
CA ARG A 285 7.82 27.42 -14.11
C ARG A 285 8.10 26.51 -12.93
N SER A 286 7.68 26.89 -11.73
CA SER A 286 7.89 26.12 -10.50
C SER A 286 6.59 25.52 -9.98
N VAL A 287 6.72 24.53 -9.08
CA VAL A 287 5.57 23.92 -8.40
C VAL A 287 5.81 24.05 -6.90
N LYS A 288 4.97 24.85 -6.24
CA LYS A 288 4.87 24.91 -4.78
C LYS A 288 3.97 23.80 -4.26
N THR A 289 4.09 23.47 -3.00
CA THR A 289 3.32 22.40 -2.37
C THR A 289 2.65 22.89 -1.08
N ASP A 290 1.46 22.38 -0.82
CA ASP A 290 0.74 22.61 0.41
C ASP A 290 0.11 21.29 0.91
N TRP A 291 -0.07 21.14 2.23
CA TRP A 291 -0.72 19.96 2.79
C TRP A 291 -2.20 19.94 2.41
N PHE A 292 -2.62 18.88 1.78
CA PHE A 292 -3.97 18.76 1.24
C PHE A 292 -4.81 17.71 1.97
N HIS A 293 -6.05 18.05 2.19
CA HIS A 293 -7.07 17.14 2.70
C HIS A 293 -8.21 17.02 1.68
N LYS A 294 -8.59 15.77 1.37
CA LYS A 294 -9.78 15.53 0.52
C LYS A 294 -11.04 16.07 1.21
N ALA A 295 -12.04 16.47 0.45
CA ALA A 295 -13.34 16.97 0.99
C ALA A 295 -14.00 15.97 1.97
N THR A 296 -13.67 14.70 1.88
CA THR A 296 -14.17 13.63 2.77
C THR A 296 -13.37 13.48 4.07
N TRP A 297 -12.32 14.28 4.27
CA TRP A 297 -11.53 14.23 5.48
C TRP A 297 -12.35 14.64 6.70
N SER A 298 -12.41 13.77 7.70
CA SER A 298 -13.23 13.99 8.89
C SER A 298 -12.50 14.65 10.04
N GLY A 299 -11.18 14.87 9.95
CA GLY A 299 -10.37 15.35 11.06
C GLY A 299 -10.28 14.38 12.27
N ARG A 300 -10.81 13.16 12.13
CA ARG A 300 -10.78 12.17 13.22
C ARG A 300 -9.45 11.45 13.26
N TYR A 301 -8.74 11.64 14.35
CA TYR A 301 -7.50 10.96 14.71
C TYR A 301 -7.69 10.15 16.00
N LEU A 302 -6.58 9.60 16.50
CA LEU A 302 -6.57 8.91 17.79
C LEU A 302 -7.12 9.83 18.88
N ASN A 303 -8.24 9.44 19.52
CA ASN A 303 -8.83 10.23 20.60
C ASN A 303 -7.91 10.23 21.83
N PHE A 304 -7.70 11.40 22.45
CA PHE A 304 -6.83 11.52 23.60
C PHE A 304 -7.30 10.71 24.83
N LYS A 305 -8.61 10.52 24.99
CA LYS A 305 -9.19 9.70 26.08
C LYS A 305 -9.17 8.18 25.81
N SER A 306 -8.66 7.74 24.64
CA SER A 306 -8.53 6.31 24.37
C SER A 306 -7.60 5.63 25.39
N HIS A 307 -7.76 4.31 25.58
CA HIS A 307 -6.89 3.51 26.47
C HIS A 307 -5.48 3.22 25.90
N LEU A 308 -5.14 3.80 24.75
CA LEU A 308 -3.83 3.62 24.14
C LEU A 308 -2.71 4.34 24.91
N PRO A 309 -1.46 3.88 24.82
CA PRO A 309 -0.30 4.50 25.46
C PRO A 309 -0.14 5.97 25.10
N MET A 310 0.38 6.77 26.03
CA MET A 310 0.70 8.19 25.80
C MET A 310 1.69 8.38 24.65
N SER A 311 2.59 7.44 24.42
CA SER A 311 3.53 7.47 23.27
C SER A 311 2.80 7.55 21.94
N TYR A 312 1.69 6.82 21.76
CA TYR A 312 0.89 6.87 20.53
C TYR A 312 0.19 8.22 20.35
N LYS A 313 -0.34 8.77 21.44
CA LYS A 313 -0.96 10.10 21.46
C LYS A 313 0.04 11.18 21.11
N ARG A 314 1.22 11.16 21.72
CA ARG A 314 2.32 12.07 21.39
C ARG A 314 2.77 11.92 19.94
N ASN A 315 2.93 10.68 19.47
CA ASN A 315 3.28 10.38 18.08
C ASN A 315 2.27 10.94 17.09
N THR A 316 0.97 10.87 17.38
CA THR A 316 -0.06 11.46 16.51
C THR A 316 0.21 12.95 16.27
N VAL A 317 0.47 13.71 17.33
CA VAL A 317 0.77 15.15 17.21
C VAL A 317 2.08 15.38 16.44
N THR A 318 3.15 14.68 16.81
CA THR A 318 4.48 14.89 16.22
C THR A 318 4.53 14.49 14.74
N LEU A 319 3.86 13.40 14.35
CA LEU A 319 3.80 12.96 12.95
C LEU A 319 3.01 13.93 12.08
N LEU A 320 1.87 14.46 12.58
CA LEU A 320 1.08 15.44 11.84
C LEU A 320 1.82 16.78 11.72
N ALA A 321 2.46 17.25 12.79
CA ALA A 321 3.28 18.45 12.77
C ALA A 321 4.46 18.33 11.79
N LYS A 322 5.11 17.15 11.75
CA LYS A 322 6.20 16.86 10.82
C LYS A 322 5.71 16.85 9.37
N LYS A 323 4.53 16.26 9.10
CA LYS A 323 3.91 16.29 7.77
C LYS A 323 3.71 17.71 7.24
N ILE A 324 3.25 18.65 8.08
CA ILE A 324 3.09 20.06 7.69
C ILE A 324 4.42 20.61 7.19
N LEU A 325 5.50 20.43 7.94
CA LEU A 325 6.82 20.95 7.59
C LEU A 325 7.43 20.27 6.35
N GLU A 326 7.13 19.00 6.12
CA GLU A 326 7.66 18.22 4.98
C GLU A 326 6.86 18.44 3.69
N LEU A 327 5.54 18.63 3.79
CA LEU A 327 4.64 18.64 2.63
C LEU A 327 4.22 20.03 2.18
N SER A 328 4.41 21.06 3.01
CA SER A 328 4.02 22.44 2.69
C SER A 328 5.22 23.36 2.50
N GLU A 329 5.05 24.39 1.69
CA GLU A 329 5.98 25.50 1.68
C GLU A 329 5.81 26.35 2.97
N PRO A 330 6.89 27.09 3.41
CA PRO A 330 6.88 27.84 4.67
C PRO A 330 5.71 28.81 4.81
N GLU A 331 5.29 29.43 3.71
CA GLU A 331 4.16 30.39 3.68
C GLU A 331 2.81 29.76 4.10
N TYR A 332 2.68 28.43 4.01
CA TYR A 332 1.46 27.71 4.40
C TYR A 332 1.54 27.08 5.78
N HIS A 333 2.70 27.15 6.46
CA HIS A 333 2.90 26.45 7.73
C HIS A 333 1.93 26.94 8.82
N ASP A 334 1.77 28.27 9.01
CA ASP A 334 0.97 28.79 10.12
C ASP A 334 -0.50 28.43 9.98
N LYS A 335 -1.11 28.59 8.80
CA LYS A 335 -2.48 28.14 8.56
C LYS A 335 -2.68 26.64 8.82
N ASN A 336 -1.70 25.81 8.41
CA ASN A 336 -1.77 24.36 8.59
C ASN A 336 -1.58 23.96 10.07
N PHE A 337 -0.73 24.66 10.81
CA PHE A 337 -0.59 24.44 12.24
C PHE A 337 -1.85 24.87 13.02
N ASP A 338 -2.54 25.93 12.62
CA ASP A 338 -3.80 26.34 13.22
C ASP A 338 -4.93 25.34 12.95
N LEU A 339 -4.99 24.81 11.72
CA LEU A 339 -5.88 23.70 11.38
C LEU A 339 -5.58 22.46 12.21
N LEU A 340 -4.29 22.10 12.37
CA LEU A 340 -3.87 20.97 13.19
C LEU A 340 -4.27 21.15 14.66
N LYS A 341 -4.03 22.33 15.25
CA LYS A 341 -4.42 22.63 16.62
C LYS A 341 -5.92 22.47 16.84
N THR A 342 -6.73 23.04 15.94
CA THR A 342 -8.21 22.92 15.99
C THR A 342 -8.63 21.46 15.91
N THR A 343 -8.12 20.73 14.92
CA THR A 343 -8.43 19.30 14.72
C THR A 343 -8.06 18.45 15.94
N LEU A 344 -6.89 18.67 16.53
CA LEU A 344 -6.46 17.91 17.71
C LEU A 344 -7.29 18.24 18.96
N ARG A 345 -7.74 19.50 19.12
CA ARG A 345 -8.67 19.89 20.19
C ARG A 345 -10.01 19.14 20.06
N GLU A 346 -10.54 19.02 18.85
CA GLU A 346 -11.74 18.22 18.57
C GLU A 346 -11.56 16.74 18.91
N ASN A 347 -10.32 16.23 18.82
CA ASN A 347 -9.93 14.87 19.25
C ASN A 347 -9.53 14.83 20.75
N LEU A 348 -9.89 15.86 21.54
CA LEU A 348 -9.74 15.99 22.99
C LEU A 348 -8.28 16.07 23.48
N TYR A 349 -7.33 16.47 22.63
CA TYR A 349 -5.95 16.71 23.07
C TYR A 349 -5.84 18.01 23.89
N PRO A 350 -5.10 17.99 25.02
CA PRO A 350 -4.82 19.20 25.77
C PRO A 350 -4.02 20.23 24.97
N VAL A 351 -4.44 21.48 24.96
CA VAL A 351 -3.79 22.56 24.18
C VAL A 351 -2.30 22.66 24.52
N LYS A 352 -1.95 22.66 25.81
CA LYS A 352 -0.57 22.75 26.29
C LYS A 352 0.32 21.64 25.68
N LEU A 353 -0.19 20.39 25.64
CA LEU A 353 0.53 19.26 25.02
C LEU A 353 0.72 19.44 23.50
N ILE A 354 -0.29 19.96 22.81
CA ILE A 354 -0.19 20.23 21.37
C ILE A 354 0.91 21.26 21.11
N GLU A 355 0.90 22.38 21.85
CA GLU A 355 1.85 23.47 21.67
C GLU A 355 3.29 23.06 22.00
N GLU A 356 3.51 22.35 23.10
CA GLU A 356 4.81 21.80 23.47
C GLU A 356 5.39 20.90 22.37
N LEU A 357 4.57 19.98 21.85
CA LEU A 357 5.02 19.02 20.84
C LEU A 357 5.23 19.68 19.48
N VAL A 358 4.34 20.59 19.06
CA VAL A 358 4.50 21.35 17.81
C VAL A 358 5.77 22.18 17.85
N LYS A 359 6.02 22.91 18.96
CA LYS A 359 7.26 23.67 19.16
C LYS A 359 8.49 22.77 19.06
N SER A 360 8.51 21.66 19.80
CA SER A 360 9.62 20.68 19.73
C SER A 360 9.88 20.15 18.32
N VAL A 361 8.84 19.94 17.52
CA VAL A 361 8.99 19.48 16.12
C VAL A 361 9.53 20.60 15.25
N ARG A 362 9.05 21.84 15.38
CA ARG A 362 9.58 23.01 14.64
C ARG A 362 11.07 23.22 14.94
N ASP A 363 11.44 23.20 16.21
CA ASP A 363 12.83 23.41 16.67
C ASP A 363 13.78 22.34 16.11
N LYS A 364 13.36 21.07 16.19
CA LYS A 364 14.12 19.94 15.62
C LYS A 364 14.22 20.01 14.09
N PHE A 365 13.15 20.39 13.41
CA PHE A 365 13.16 20.53 11.96
C PHE A 365 14.12 21.62 11.50
N ALA A 366 14.13 22.78 12.20
CA ALA A 366 15.08 23.86 11.96
C ALA A 366 16.53 23.42 12.22
N ALA A 367 16.78 22.67 13.33
CA ALA A 367 18.10 22.13 13.66
C ALA A 367 18.58 21.06 12.69
N HIS A 368 17.66 20.16 12.19
CA HIS A 368 18.00 19.07 11.24
C HIS A 368 18.29 19.54 9.81
N THR A 369 18.06 20.79 9.51
CA THR A 369 18.64 21.42 8.31
C THR A 369 20.16 21.49 8.41
N ILE A 370 20.73 21.25 9.59
CA ILE A 370 22.17 21.37 9.91
C ILE A 370 22.88 20.02 10.10
N ASP A 371 22.21 18.95 10.60
CA ASP A 371 22.89 17.68 10.91
C ASP A 371 22.17 16.42 10.33
N LYS A 372 22.77 15.87 9.28
CA LYS A 372 22.55 14.46 8.90
C LYS A 372 23.72 13.65 9.43
N LEU A 373 23.62 13.11 10.65
CA LEU A 373 24.45 11.96 11.12
C LEU A 373 24.01 11.58 12.54
N ASP A 374 23.37 10.43 12.70
CA ASP A 374 23.72 9.37 13.67
C ASP A 374 22.73 8.21 13.58
N ARG A 375 23.22 7.09 13.06
CA ARG A 375 22.50 5.81 13.10
C ARG A 375 22.80 5.14 14.43
N LYS A 376 21.92 5.26 15.41
CA LYS A 376 21.95 4.40 16.59
C LYS A 376 21.63 2.95 16.18
N GLU A 377 22.36 2.00 16.71
CA GLU A 377 22.07 0.56 16.59
C GLU A 377 20.62 0.28 16.94
N LYS A 378 19.96 -0.53 16.11
CA LYS A 378 18.54 -0.85 16.31
C LYS A 378 18.44 -1.95 17.35
N LEU A 379 17.98 -1.61 18.55
CA LEU A 379 17.59 -2.59 19.57
C LEU A 379 16.49 -3.54 19.04
N PRO A 380 16.49 -4.81 19.46
CA PRO A 380 15.40 -5.74 19.12
C PRO A 380 14.04 -5.21 19.56
N ILE A 381 13.01 -5.38 18.72
CA ILE A 381 11.66 -4.90 19.01
C ILE A 381 10.80 -6.05 19.51
N VAL A 382 10.26 -5.93 20.73
CA VAL A 382 9.33 -6.89 21.32
C VAL A 382 7.97 -6.25 21.53
N ALA A 383 6.93 -6.86 20.99
CA ALA A 383 5.56 -6.36 21.12
C ALA A 383 4.81 -7.15 22.22
N ILE A 384 4.35 -6.46 23.26
CA ILE A 384 3.58 -7.05 24.37
C ILE A 384 2.21 -6.38 24.50
N PRO A 385 1.21 -7.07 25.11
CA PRO A 385 -0.07 -6.46 25.44
C PRO A 385 0.14 -5.19 26.33
N TYR A 386 -0.55 -4.11 25.98
CA TYR A 386 -0.48 -2.89 26.79
C TYR A 386 -1.37 -3.01 28.03
N VAL A 387 -0.75 -2.95 29.20
CA VAL A 387 -1.42 -2.79 30.50
C VAL A 387 -0.85 -1.55 31.16
N LYS A 388 -1.70 -0.55 31.41
CA LYS A 388 -1.29 0.73 31.99
C LYS A 388 -0.58 0.53 33.34
N GLY A 389 0.55 1.19 33.52
CA GLY A 389 1.39 1.08 34.72
C GLY A 389 2.40 -0.08 34.67
N LEU A 390 2.00 -1.26 34.19
CA LEU A 390 2.91 -2.40 34.01
C LEU A 390 3.80 -2.21 32.79
N PHE A 391 3.23 -1.77 31.67
CA PHE A 391 3.97 -1.54 30.43
C PHE A 391 5.09 -0.51 30.62
N GLU A 392 4.80 0.58 31.32
CA GLU A 392 5.75 1.65 31.58
C GLU A 392 6.92 1.17 32.47
N LYS A 393 6.62 0.35 33.49
CA LYS A 393 7.64 -0.27 34.36
C LYS A 393 8.53 -1.21 33.56
N LEU A 394 7.96 -2.13 32.76
CA LEU A 394 8.73 -3.05 31.92
C LEU A 394 9.58 -2.29 30.90
N LYS A 395 9.03 -1.24 30.30
CA LYS A 395 9.77 -0.42 29.33
C LYS A 395 10.97 0.30 29.99
N SER A 396 10.83 0.71 31.25
CA SER A 396 11.93 1.32 32.01
C SER A 396 13.04 0.32 32.33
N VAL A 397 12.69 -0.92 32.66
CA VAL A 397 13.65 -1.99 32.99
C VAL A 397 14.42 -2.45 31.74
N CYS A 398 13.73 -2.60 30.61
CA CYS A 398 14.31 -3.18 29.39
C CYS A 398 14.83 -2.12 28.39
N LYS A 399 14.96 -0.85 28.79
CA LYS A 399 15.24 0.28 27.87
C LYS A 399 16.58 0.16 27.12
N ASP A 400 17.54 -0.53 27.69
CA ASP A 400 18.90 -0.63 27.16
C ASP A 400 19.10 -1.92 26.30
N ASP A 401 18.24 -2.94 26.50
CA ASP A 401 18.35 -4.24 25.86
C ASP A 401 17.39 -4.42 24.69
N LEU A 402 16.18 -3.84 24.78
CA LEU A 402 15.14 -4.01 23.76
C LEU A 402 14.12 -2.86 23.74
N LEU A 403 13.50 -2.70 22.57
CA LEU A 403 12.41 -1.73 22.37
C LEU A 403 11.06 -2.42 22.60
N LEU A 404 10.39 -2.15 23.73
CA LEU A 404 9.03 -2.63 23.98
C LEU A 404 7.99 -1.80 23.24
N VAL A 405 7.10 -2.48 22.51
CA VAL A 405 5.96 -1.90 21.81
C VAL A 405 4.66 -2.44 22.41
N GLY A 406 3.80 -1.54 22.91
CA GLY A 406 2.50 -1.93 23.47
C GLY A 406 1.48 -2.23 22.37
N LYS A 407 0.85 -3.42 22.41
CA LYS A 407 -0.30 -3.76 21.55
C LYS A 407 -1.61 -3.49 22.30
N SER A 408 -2.57 -2.87 21.64
CA SER A 408 -3.93 -2.71 22.16
C SER A 408 -4.66 -4.06 22.19
N ASN A 409 -5.34 -4.37 23.30
CA ASN A 409 -6.09 -5.61 23.50
C ASN A 409 -7.37 -5.73 22.64
N ASN A 410 -7.74 -4.72 21.88
CA ASN A 410 -8.94 -4.74 21.03
C ASN A 410 -8.77 -5.53 19.73
N ASN A 411 -7.61 -6.11 19.47
CA ASN A 411 -7.41 -7.12 18.44
C ASN A 411 -7.21 -8.48 19.11
N LEU A 412 -8.32 -9.12 19.47
CA LEU A 412 -8.37 -10.46 20.03
C LEU A 412 -7.77 -11.52 19.08
N LYS A 413 -6.45 -11.68 19.12
CA LYS A 413 -5.75 -12.96 18.99
C LYS A 413 -4.58 -12.90 19.95
N ILE A 414 -4.76 -13.48 21.11
CA ILE A 414 -3.74 -13.69 22.13
C ILE A 414 -2.66 -14.60 21.52
N PRO A 415 -1.41 -14.16 21.34
CA PRO A 415 -0.32 -15.11 21.15
C PRO A 415 -0.08 -15.77 22.49
N CYS A 416 -0.05 -17.08 22.49
CA CYS A 416 0.09 -17.99 23.62
C CYS A 416 1.19 -17.52 24.61
N LEU A 417 0.89 -17.53 25.90
CA LEU A 417 1.78 -17.28 27.05
C LEU A 417 3.12 -18.09 27.02
N ALA A 418 3.23 -19.08 26.14
CA ALA A 418 4.44 -19.86 25.96
C ALA A 418 5.64 -19.05 25.44
N SER A 419 5.44 -18.04 24.59
CA SER A 419 6.50 -17.19 24.04
C SER A 419 7.07 -16.20 25.08
N LEU A 420 6.25 -15.80 26.05
CA LEU A 420 6.70 -14.91 27.14
C LEU A 420 7.59 -15.66 28.15
N LYS A 421 7.30 -16.94 28.42
CA LYS A 421 8.13 -17.76 29.32
C LYS A 421 9.52 -18.04 28.73
N THR A 422 9.63 -18.19 27.42
CA THR A 422 10.91 -18.43 26.74
C THR A 422 11.77 -17.16 26.69
N ALA A 423 11.16 -15.99 26.43
CA ALA A 423 11.89 -14.72 26.42
C ALA A 423 12.39 -14.32 27.82
N LEU A 424 11.58 -14.56 28.89
CA LEU A 424 11.99 -14.29 30.26
C LEU A 424 13.04 -15.27 30.81
N ARG A 425 13.06 -16.54 30.34
CA ARG A 425 14.09 -17.50 30.73
C ARG A 425 15.46 -17.15 30.15
N ASN A 426 15.51 -16.57 28.96
CA ASN A 426 16.78 -16.18 28.33
C ASN A 426 17.39 -14.88 28.90
N CYS A 427 16.57 -14.04 29.57
CA CYS A 427 17.07 -12.84 30.26
C CYS A 427 17.51 -13.08 31.71
N CYS A 428 17.23 -14.26 32.30
CA CYS A 428 17.52 -14.55 33.69
C CYS A 428 18.60 -15.63 33.90
N ASN A 429 19.31 -16.03 32.85
CA ASN A 429 20.50 -16.89 33.00
C ASN A 429 21.74 -16.06 32.65
N PRO A 430 22.52 -15.63 33.68
CA PRO A 430 23.88 -15.15 33.48
C PRO A 430 24.82 -16.38 33.39
N ASN A 431 25.39 -16.63 32.24
CA ASN A 431 26.68 -17.32 32.11
C ASN A 431 27.59 -16.45 31.30
#